data_a5aef6ba7889d6ea30820183f79c1abf
#
_entry.id   a5aef6ba7889d6ea30820183f79c1abf
#
_cell.length_a   1.000
_cell.length_b   1.000
_cell.length_c   1.000
_cell.angle_alpha   90.00
_cell.angle_beta   90.00
_cell.angle_gamma   90.00
#
_symmetry.space_group_name_H-M   'P 1'
#
loop_
_entity.id
_entity.type
_entity.pdbx_description
1 polymer ?
#
loop_
_entity_poly.entity_id
_entity_poly.type
_entity_poly.pdbx_seq_one_letter_code
_entity_poly.pdbx_strand_id
1 'polypeptide(L)'
;PDFTGGFNTGISFKGIDIAVGFTYSVGAKVINFNDYYCYNMEGSGNQYGVVRNRWKSDAEPGDGFVPRAFRHGNKNTGMKISDRYIDNANYLRMSTASIGYNFPKSICEKLHIQGFRIYVNGDNLFTVTNYRGFNPEVDQYSVGGKTVKEGKSNANMMPGFDWGSYPIARIITGGIKLTF
;
A
#
# COMPACT_ATOMS: atom_id res chain seq x y z
N PRO A 1 5.51 6.38 -12.46
CA PRO A 1 6.57 6.93 -11.63
C PRO A 1 7.77 7.37 -12.47
N ASP A 2 8.48 8.40 -12.01
CA ASP A 2 9.71 8.84 -12.64
C ASP A 2 10.88 7.92 -12.25
N PHE A 3 10.85 7.45 -11.00
CA PHE A 3 11.87 6.55 -10.46
C PHE A 3 11.23 5.47 -9.59
N THR A 4 11.68 4.26 -9.78
CA THR A 4 11.40 3.13 -8.90
C THR A 4 12.67 2.38 -8.60
N GLY A 5 12.77 1.81 -7.42
CA GLY A 5 13.93 1.02 -7.06
C GLY A 5 13.84 0.42 -5.68
N GLY A 6 14.94 -0.19 -5.28
CA GLY A 6 15.08 -0.73 -3.94
C GLY A 6 16.55 -0.81 -3.56
N PHE A 7 16.79 -0.91 -2.28
CA PHE A 7 18.11 -1.17 -1.74
C PHE A 7 18.02 -2.15 -0.57
N ASN A 8 19.03 -2.99 -0.46
CA ASN A 8 19.18 -3.94 0.63
C ASN A 8 20.51 -3.72 1.31
N THR A 9 20.54 -3.84 2.61
CA THR A 9 21.79 -3.81 3.38
C THR A 9 21.74 -4.82 4.50
N GLY A 10 22.90 -5.25 4.96
CA GLY A 10 23.00 -6.19 6.06
C GLY A 10 24.32 -6.09 6.78
N ILE A 11 24.32 -6.46 8.05
CA ILE A 11 25.49 -6.52 8.89
C ILE A 11 25.49 -7.84 9.66
N SER A 12 26.68 -8.42 9.82
CA SER A 12 26.88 -9.61 10.65
C SER A 12 28.01 -9.35 11.64
N PHE A 13 27.76 -9.62 12.89
CA PHE A 13 28.74 -9.44 13.96
C PHE A 13 28.52 -10.44 15.09
N LYS A 14 29.56 -11.20 15.45
CA LYS A 14 29.56 -12.17 16.58
C LYS A 14 28.34 -13.09 16.61
N GLY A 15 27.96 -13.61 15.44
CA GLY A 15 26.82 -14.54 15.31
C GLY A 15 25.46 -13.87 15.11
N ILE A 16 25.34 -12.57 15.36
CA ILE A 16 24.14 -11.79 15.02
C ILE A 16 24.23 -11.39 13.56
N ASP A 17 23.15 -11.55 12.81
CA ASP A 17 22.97 -11.01 11.48
C ASP A 17 21.66 -10.23 11.40
N ILE A 18 21.76 -9.06 10.80
CA ILE A 18 20.63 -8.17 10.55
C ILE A 18 20.65 -7.82 9.08
N ALA A 19 19.51 -7.93 8.41
CA ALA A 19 19.35 -7.47 7.05
C ALA A 19 18.05 -6.69 6.92
N VAL A 20 18.07 -5.62 6.12
CA VAL A 20 16.89 -4.79 5.81
C VAL A 20 16.84 -4.50 4.33
N GLY A 21 15.62 -4.49 3.80
CA GLY A 21 15.34 -4.17 2.42
C GLY A 21 14.25 -3.11 2.31
N PHE A 22 14.48 -2.18 1.41
CA PHE A 22 13.54 -1.10 1.12
C PHE A 22 13.19 -1.08 -0.36
N THR A 23 11.94 -0.70 -0.64
CA THR A 23 11.47 -0.38 -1.99
C THR A 23 10.89 1.03 -1.99
N TYR A 24 11.00 1.71 -3.10
CA TYR A 24 10.49 3.08 -3.23
C TYR A 24 9.96 3.36 -4.64
N SER A 25 9.04 4.31 -4.71
CA SER A 25 8.56 4.90 -5.95
C SER A 25 8.41 6.41 -5.78
N VAL A 26 8.83 7.16 -6.77
CA VAL A 26 8.79 8.63 -6.80
C VAL A 26 8.17 9.07 -8.12
N GLY A 27 7.34 10.13 -8.11
CA GLY A 27 6.64 10.65 -9.27
C GLY A 27 5.38 9.85 -9.66
N ALA A 28 5.02 8.82 -8.88
CA ALA A 28 3.81 8.03 -9.13
C ALA A 28 2.53 8.85 -8.89
N LYS A 29 1.57 8.68 -9.78
CA LYS A 29 0.22 9.23 -9.67
C LYS A 29 -0.78 8.08 -9.73
N VAL A 30 -1.83 8.17 -8.90
CA VAL A 30 -2.89 7.16 -8.82
C VAL A 30 -4.24 7.86 -8.88
N ILE A 31 -5.15 7.32 -9.68
CA ILE A 31 -6.57 7.70 -9.65
C ILE A 31 -7.23 6.90 -8.54
N ASN A 32 -7.68 7.61 -7.50
CA ASN A 32 -8.33 7.03 -6.33
C ASN A 32 -9.84 6.93 -6.56
N PHE A 33 -10.30 5.76 -6.97
CA PHE A 33 -11.73 5.53 -7.19
C PHE A 33 -12.55 5.47 -5.90
N ASN A 34 -11.94 5.21 -4.74
CA ASN A 34 -12.65 5.34 -3.47
C ASN A 34 -13.09 6.78 -3.25
N ASP A 35 -12.19 7.73 -3.52
CA ASP A 35 -12.51 9.15 -3.47
C ASP A 35 -13.55 9.52 -4.52
N TYR A 36 -13.42 9.00 -5.74
CA TYR A 36 -14.39 9.20 -6.81
C TYR A 36 -15.82 8.80 -6.38
N TYR A 37 -16.00 7.70 -5.66
CA TYR A 37 -17.30 7.25 -5.16
C TYR A 37 -17.74 7.96 -3.86
N CYS A 38 -16.80 8.29 -2.98
CA CYS A 38 -17.13 8.82 -1.66
C CYS A 38 -17.11 10.35 -1.54
N TYR A 39 -16.69 11.06 -2.62
CA TYR A 39 -16.73 12.53 -2.71
C TYR A 39 -17.60 13.05 -3.85
N ASN A 40 -18.27 12.21 -4.58
CA ASN A 40 -18.97 12.62 -5.80
C ASN A 40 -20.22 13.45 -5.57
N MET A 41 -20.77 13.40 -4.35
CA MET A 41 -21.98 14.11 -3.95
C MET A 41 -23.24 13.77 -4.75
N GLU A 42 -23.23 12.61 -5.44
CA GLU A 42 -24.35 12.10 -6.22
C GLU A 42 -24.92 10.80 -5.60
N GLY A 43 -26.23 10.62 -5.78
CA GLY A 43 -26.90 9.38 -5.40
C GLY A 43 -27.13 9.20 -3.91
N SER A 44 -27.29 7.93 -3.49
CA SER A 44 -27.63 7.53 -2.12
C SER A 44 -26.51 6.80 -1.39
N GLY A 45 -25.32 6.74 -1.98
CA GLY A 45 -24.15 6.09 -1.39
C GLY A 45 -23.61 6.85 -0.19
N ASN A 46 -22.90 6.13 0.69
CA ASN A 46 -22.17 6.76 1.78
C ASN A 46 -21.07 7.67 1.26
N GLN A 47 -20.90 8.80 1.92
CA GLN A 47 -19.89 9.80 1.58
C GLN A 47 -18.93 10.00 2.77
N TYR A 48 -17.71 10.50 2.49
CA TYR A 48 -16.79 10.87 3.56
C TYR A 48 -17.29 12.08 4.37
N GLY A 49 -16.89 12.17 5.63
CA GLY A 49 -17.32 13.26 6.54
C GLY A 49 -16.98 14.67 6.04
N VAL A 50 -15.93 14.82 5.25
CA VAL A 50 -15.50 16.10 4.66
C VAL A 50 -16.56 16.72 3.73
N VAL A 51 -17.48 15.94 3.18
CA VAL A 51 -18.58 16.46 2.33
C VAL A 51 -19.54 17.39 3.06
N ARG A 52 -19.45 17.49 4.38
CA ARG A 52 -20.16 18.49 5.17
C ARG A 52 -19.72 19.91 4.80
N ASN A 53 -18.48 20.08 4.32
CA ASN A 53 -17.92 21.36 3.88
C ASN A 53 -18.30 21.70 2.43
N ARG A 54 -19.29 21.01 1.86
CA ARG A 54 -19.73 21.22 0.48
C ARG A 54 -20.29 22.62 0.25
N TRP A 55 -20.27 23.04 -0.97
CA TRP A 55 -21.01 24.21 -1.42
C TRP A 55 -22.53 23.99 -1.17
N LYS A 56 -23.20 24.94 -0.54
CA LYS A 56 -24.64 24.92 -0.28
C LYS A 56 -25.35 26.06 -0.98
N SER A 57 -24.78 27.26 -0.93
CA SER A 57 -25.30 28.49 -1.56
C SER A 57 -24.17 29.50 -1.72
N ASP A 58 -24.43 30.59 -2.42
CA ASP A 58 -23.47 31.70 -2.55
C ASP A 58 -23.12 32.34 -1.18
N ALA A 59 -24.03 32.30 -0.22
CA ALA A 59 -23.77 32.72 1.16
C ALA A 59 -22.98 31.67 1.98
N GLU A 60 -23.06 30.41 1.62
CA GLU A 60 -22.32 29.29 2.22
C GLU A 60 -21.56 28.49 1.17
N PRO A 61 -20.48 29.04 0.62
CA PRO A 61 -19.76 28.43 -0.50
C PRO A 61 -18.96 27.18 -0.12
N GLY A 62 -18.86 26.87 1.19
CA GLY A 62 -18.07 25.74 1.67
C GLY A 62 -16.56 25.98 1.56
N ASP A 63 -15.81 24.91 1.33
CA ASP A 63 -14.34 24.92 1.25
C ASP A 63 -13.79 25.17 -0.17
N GLY A 64 -14.66 25.35 -1.15
CA GLY A 64 -14.30 25.51 -2.56
C GLY A 64 -13.83 24.21 -3.25
N PHE A 65 -13.72 23.12 -2.51
CA PHE A 65 -13.26 21.84 -3.00
C PHE A 65 -14.40 20.84 -3.21
N VAL A 66 -15.33 20.73 -2.25
CA VAL A 66 -16.46 19.82 -2.32
C VAL A 66 -17.65 20.48 -3.04
N PRO A 67 -18.12 19.92 -4.17
CA PRO A 67 -19.23 20.49 -4.92
C PRO A 67 -20.55 20.38 -4.15
N ARG A 68 -21.58 20.99 -4.69
CA ARG A 68 -22.94 20.85 -4.15
C ARG A 68 -23.45 19.42 -4.32
N ALA A 69 -24.35 19.00 -3.44
CA ALA A 69 -25.03 17.70 -3.56
C ALA A 69 -26.08 17.70 -4.66
N PHE A 70 -26.17 16.57 -5.39
CA PHE A 70 -27.18 16.31 -6.42
C PHE A 70 -27.92 15.01 -6.09
N ARG A 71 -29.22 15.02 -6.23
CA ARG A 71 -30.02 13.85 -5.90
C ARG A 71 -30.09 12.81 -7.01
N HIS A 72 -30.12 13.18 -8.25
CA HIS A 72 -30.14 12.29 -9.41
C HIS A 72 -29.66 12.97 -10.70
N GLY A 73 -28.77 12.30 -11.41
CA GLY A 73 -28.66 12.35 -12.87
C GLY A 73 -28.33 13.70 -13.49
N ASN A 74 -27.89 14.65 -12.73
CA ASN A 74 -27.35 15.83 -13.37
C ASN A 74 -25.94 15.49 -13.86
N LYS A 75 -25.83 15.34 -15.16
CA LYS A 75 -24.65 14.90 -15.93
C LYS A 75 -23.37 15.71 -15.67
N ASN A 76 -23.32 16.48 -14.59
CA ASN A 76 -22.47 17.64 -14.66
C ASN A 76 -21.26 17.69 -13.76
N THR A 77 -21.12 16.95 -12.64
CA THR A 77 -20.02 17.45 -11.84
C THR A 77 -19.28 16.45 -10.99
N GLY A 78 -19.97 15.67 -10.18
CA GLY A 78 -19.29 14.83 -9.20
C GLY A 78 -18.65 13.60 -9.81
N MET A 79 -19.26 13.06 -10.86
CA MET A 79 -18.87 11.79 -11.47
C MET A 79 -17.91 11.94 -12.68
N LYS A 80 -17.39 13.13 -12.95
CA LYS A 80 -16.33 13.28 -13.96
C LYS A 80 -14.98 13.03 -13.33
N ILE A 81 -14.19 12.17 -13.97
CA ILE A 81 -12.78 11.99 -13.60
C ILE A 81 -12.04 13.32 -13.82
N SER A 82 -11.41 13.81 -12.77
CA SER A 82 -10.63 15.04 -12.79
C SER A 82 -9.40 14.87 -11.89
N ASP A 83 -8.51 15.85 -11.88
CA ASP A 83 -7.33 15.92 -11.03
C ASP A 83 -7.64 15.84 -9.53
N ARG A 84 -8.88 16.17 -9.14
CA ARG A 84 -9.39 16.02 -7.78
C ARG A 84 -9.23 14.60 -7.22
N TYR A 85 -9.27 13.60 -8.08
CA TYR A 85 -9.19 12.18 -7.72
C TYR A 85 -7.80 11.60 -8.00
N ILE A 86 -6.85 12.44 -8.41
CA ILE A 86 -5.48 12.03 -8.67
C ILE A 86 -4.63 12.32 -7.44
N ASP A 87 -4.17 11.26 -6.81
CA ASP A 87 -3.30 11.33 -5.65
C ASP A 87 -1.83 11.11 -6.01
N ASN A 88 -0.96 11.66 -5.17
CA ASN A 88 0.46 11.34 -5.20
C ASN A 88 0.67 9.98 -4.52
N ALA A 89 1.22 9.04 -5.25
CA ALA A 89 1.48 7.68 -4.80
C ALA A 89 2.97 7.40 -4.54
N ASN A 90 3.75 8.43 -4.22
CA ASN A 90 5.12 8.25 -3.77
C ASN A 90 5.14 7.45 -2.48
N TYR A 91 6.08 6.53 -2.37
CA TYR A 91 6.27 5.75 -1.16
C TYR A 91 7.71 5.32 -0.92
N LEU A 92 8.01 5.08 0.34
CA LEU A 92 9.16 4.32 0.80
C LEU A 92 8.63 3.21 1.73
N ARG A 93 8.92 1.96 1.39
CA ARG A 93 8.48 0.79 2.16
C ARG A 93 9.67 0.01 2.66
N MET A 94 9.67 -0.34 3.94
CA MET A 94 10.51 -1.42 4.45
C MET A 94 9.86 -2.74 4.06
N SER A 95 10.33 -3.30 2.94
CA SER A 95 9.76 -4.51 2.35
C SER A 95 10.15 -5.76 3.13
N THR A 96 11.39 -5.82 3.63
CA THR A 96 11.89 -6.94 4.40
C THR A 96 12.79 -6.46 5.53
N ALA A 97 12.73 -7.15 6.66
CA ALA A 97 13.71 -7.02 7.72
C ALA A 97 13.93 -8.40 8.34
N SER A 98 15.17 -8.74 8.65
CA SER A 98 15.49 -9.97 9.35
C SER A 98 16.55 -9.73 10.42
N ILE A 99 16.39 -10.42 11.54
CA ILE A 99 17.41 -10.54 12.56
C ILE A 99 17.57 -12.01 12.91
N GLY A 100 18.79 -12.48 12.95
CA GLY A 100 19.12 -13.85 13.30
C GLY A 100 20.31 -13.92 14.23
N TYR A 101 20.39 -15.02 14.98
CA TYR A 101 21.52 -15.35 15.80
C TYR A 101 21.98 -16.77 15.54
N ASN A 102 23.22 -16.91 15.11
CA ASN A 102 23.90 -18.17 14.93
C ASN A 102 24.68 -18.49 16.20
N PHE A 103 24.32 -19.56 16.87
CA PHE A 103 24.98 -19.98 18.09
C PHE A 103 26.42 -20.46 17.83
N PRO A 104 27.36 -20.19 18.75
CA PRO A 104 28.73 -20.61 18.60
C PRO A 104 28.86 -22.15 18.64
N LYS A 105 29.90 -22.66 17.96
CA LYS A 105 30.17 -24.10 17.86
C LYS A 105 30.21 -24.82 19.21
N SER A 106 30.75 -24.17 20.24
CA SER A 106 30.84 -24.73 21.60
C SER A 106 29.49 -25.09 22.23
N ILE A 107 28.42 -24.37 21.84
CA ILE A 107 27.05 -24.70 22.26
C ILE A 107 26.47 -25.80 21.38
N CYS A 108 26.71 -25.75 20.08
CA CYS A 108 26.22 -26.76 19.13
C CYS A 108 26.82 -28.14 19.45
N GLU A 109 28.11 -28.22 19.76
CA GLU A 109 28.80 -29.45 20.13
C GLU A 109 28.22 -30.08 21.44
N LYS A 110 27.88 -29.29 22.43
CA LYS A 110 27.21 -29.77 23.64
C LYS A 110 25.82 -30.34 23.36
N LEU A 111 25.17 -29.86 22.33
CA LEU A 111 23.83 -30.32 21.88
C LEU A 111 23.91 -31.45 20.85
N HIS A 112 25.12 -31.89 20.48
CA HIS A 112 25.37 -32.90 19.43
C HIS A 112 24.76 -32.52 18.06
N ILE A 113 24.81 -31.23 17.70
CA ILE A 113 24.34 -30.67 16.44
C ILE A 113 25.45 -29.88 15.76
N GLN A 114 25.42 -29.76 14.43
CA GLN A 114 26.40 -29.01 13.67
C GLN A 114 26.12 -27.51 13.63
N GLY A 115 24.88 -27.11 13.76
CA GLY A 115 24.50 -25.71 13.74
C GLY A 115 23.15 -25.44 14.39
N PHE A 116 23.07 -24.27 15.05
CA PHE A 116 21.84 -23.78 15.68
C PHE A 116 21.66 -22.30 15.37
N ARG A 117 20.53 -21.94 14.79
CA ARG A 117 20.16 -20.57 14.49
C ARG A 117 18.72 -20.31 14.89
N ILE A 118 18.48 -19.15 15.50
CA ILE A 118 17.16 -18.57 15.69
C ILE A 118 17.05 -17.30 14.85
N TYR A 119 15.86 -17.01 14.33
CA TYR A 119 15.65 -15.79 13.54
C TYR A 119 14.22 -15.30 13.63
N VAL A 120 14.07 -14.00 13.36
CA VAL A 120 12.79 -13.34 13.15
C VAL A 120 12.87 -12.55 11.85
N ASN A 121 11.87 -12.72 11.01
CA ASN A 121 11.71 -11.97 9.77
C ASN A 121 10.44 -11.14 9.83
N GLY A 122 10.46 -10.00 9.22
CA GLY A 122 9.29 -9.15 9.02
C GLY A 122 9.18 -8.71 7.58
N ASP A 123 7.97 -8.81 7.01
CA ASP A 123 7.67 -8.31 5.69
C ASP A 123 6.69 -7.17 5.76
N ASN A 124 6.88 -6.15 4.91
CA ASN A 124 6.04 -4.96 4.80
C ASN A 124 5.82 -4.25 6.15
N LEU A 125 6.88 -4.06 6.93
CA LEU A 125 6.79 -3.59 8.31
C LEU A 125 6.20 -2.18 8.42
N PHE A 126 6.57 -1.29 7.50
CA PHE A 126 5.95 0.02 7.39
C PHE A 126 6.08 0.59 5.97
N THR A 127 5.19 1.51 5.65
CA THR A 127 5.22 2.30 4.41
C THR A 127 5.03 3.77 4.77
N VAL A 128 5.93 4.60 4.29
CA VAL A 128 5.81 6.06 4.36
C VAL A 128 5.28 6.54 3.03
N THR A 129 4.12 7.19 3.02
CA THR A 129 3.47 7.67 1.80
C THR A 129 2.52 8.83 2.13
N ASN A 130 2.27 9.70 1.15
CA ASN A 130 1.22 10.71 1.20
C ASN A 130 -0.07 10.26 0.48
N TYR A 131 -0.10 9.02 -0.01
CA TYR A 131 -1.29 8.47 -0.64
C TYR A 131 -2.40 8.27 0.39
N ARG A 132 -3.62 8.71 0.05
CA ARG A 132 -4.78 8.64 0.95
C ARG A 132 -5.48 7.28 0.96
N GLY A 133 -5.19 6.42 -0.02
CA GLY A 133 -5.69 5.04 -0.08
C GLY A 133 -4.85 4.08 0.76
N PHE A 134 -5.21 2.80 0.70
CA PHE A 134 -4.58 1.76 1.52
C PHE A 134 -3.21 1.31 1.01
N ASN A 135 -3.01 1.34 -0.31
CA ASN A 135 -1.77 0.89 -0.93
C ASN A 135 -1.40 1.84 -2.07
N PRO A 136 -0.24 2.52 -2.04
CA PRO A 136 0.21 3.37 -3.14
C PRO A 136 0.66 2.60 -4.38
N GLU A 137 0.95 1.31 -4.24
CA GLU A 137 1.37 0.42 -5.31
C GLU A 137 0.15 -0.38 -5.78
N VAL A 138 -0.61 0.24 -6.67
CA VAL A 138 -1.86 -0.32 -7.18
C VAL A 138 -1.78 -0.64 -8.65
N ASP A 139 -2.38 -1.74 -8.98
CA ASP A 139 -2.70 -2.15 -10.34
C ASP A 139 -4.16 -2.58 -10.43
N GLN A 140 -4.65 -2.78 -11.61
CA GLN A 140 -6.04 -3.20 -11.84
C GLN A 140 -6.35 -4.60 -11.28
N TYR A 141 -5.35 -5.41 -10.90
CA TYR A 141 -5.54 -6.71 -10.24
C TYR A 141 -6.06 -6.59 -8.81
N SER A 142 -5.90 -5.44 -8.20
CA SER A 142 -6.37 -5.19 -6.83
C SER A 142 -7.89 -5.12 -6.72
N VAL A 143 -8.63 -5.24 -7.81
CA VAL A 143 -10.09 -5.19 -7.81
C VAL A 143 -10.68 -6.52 -7.36
N GLY A 144 -10.99 -6.59 -6.08
CA GLY A 144 -11.99 -7.44 -5.47
C GLY A 144 -12.19 -8.85 -6.06
N GLY A 145 -11.19 -9.72 -6.00
CA GLY A 145 -11.39 -11.17 -6.08
C GLY A 145 -12.11 -11.74 -7.31
N LYS A 146 -12.44 -10.95 -8.30
CA LYS A 146 -12.96 -11.47 -9.56
C LYS A 146 -11.79 -11.92 -10.41
N THR A 147 -11.51 -13.21 -10.36
CA THR A 147 -10.69 -13.90 -11.33
C THR A 147 -11.06 -13.39 -12.72
N VAL A 148 -10.12 -12.72 -13.34
CA VAL A 148 -10.23 -12.36 -14.74
C VAL A 148 -10.36 -13.68 -15.51
N LYS A 149 -11.49 -13.88 -16.16
CA LYS A 149 -11.67 -15.04 -17.05
C LYS A 149 -10.51 -15.04 -18.04
N GLU A 150 -9.87 -16.18 -18.14
CA GLU A 150 -8.72 -16.41 -19.03
C GLU A 150 -8.84 -15.66 -20.34
N GLY A 151 -7.84 -14.88 -20.68
CA GLY A 151 -7.63 -14.28 -21.99
C GLY A 151 -8.05 -12.83 -22.18
N LYS A 152 -8.59 -12.10 -21.19
CA LYS A 152 -9.01 -10.69 -21.36
C LYS A 152 -8.56 -9.74 -20.26
N SER A 153 -7.48 -10.04 -19.56
CA SER A 153 -6.95 -9.15 -18.53
C SER A 153 -5.95 -8.16 -19.10
N ASN A 154 -6.36 -6.92 -19.23
CA ASN A 154 -5.45 -5.80 -19.48
C ASN A 154 -4.91 -5.21 -18.16
N ALA A 155 -4.85 -5.97 -17.09
CA ALA A 155 -4.49 -5.51 -15.76
C ALA A 155 -3.10 -4.86 -15.71
N ASN A 156 -2.14 -5.46 -16.40
CA ASN A 156 -0.80 -4.89 -16.53
C ASN A 156 -0.73 -3.66 -17.44
N MET A 157 -1.83 -3.30 -18.10
CA MET A 157 -1.90 -2.17 -19.03
C MET A 157 -2.52 -0.92 -18.40
N MET A 158 -2.99 -0.99 -17.15
CA MET A 158 -3.61 0.13 -16.46
C MET A 158 -3.08 0.28 -15.02
N PRO A 159 -1.76 0.51 -14.86
CA PRO A 159 -1.22 0.85 -13.56
C PRO A 159 -1.77 2.21 -13.09
N GLY A 160 -1.86 2.39 -11.78
CA GLY A 160 -2.28 3.67 -11.22
C GLY A 160 -3.81 3.88 -11.11
N PHE A 161 -4.59 2.80 -11.14
CA PHE A 161 -6.02 2.83 -10.86
C PHE A 161 -6.32 2.09 -9.55
N ASP A 162 -6.73 2.81 -8.51
CA ASP A 162 -7.13 2.19 -7.23
C ASP A 162 -8.66 2.05 -7.16
N TRP A 163 -9.15 0.83 -7.32
CA TRP A 163 -10.56 0.45 -7.17
C TRP A 163 -10.91 -0.07 -5.78
N GLY A 164 -10.13 0.26 -4.77
CA GLY A 164 -10.31 -0.25 -3.41
C GLY A 164 -9.37 -1.42 -3.11
N SER A 165 -8.10 -1.22 -3.39
CA SER A 165 -7.05 -2.18 -3.08
C SER A 165 -7.00 -2.47 -1.59
N TYR A 166 -6.79 -3.74 -1.22
CA TYR A 166 -6.57 -4.11 0.17
C TYR A 166 -5.20 -3.60 0.66
N PRO A 167 -5.08 -3.22 1.93
CA PRO A 167 -3.78 -2.92 2.51
C PRO A 167 -2.87 -4.14 2.46
N ILE A 168 -1.59 -3.90 2.18
CA ILE A 168 -0.59 -4.97 2.21
C ILE A 168 -0.43 -5.45 3.65
N ALA A 169 -0.50 -6.75 3.84
CA ALA A 169 -0.36 -7.36 5.15
C ALA A 169 1.08 -7.19 5.68
N ARG A 170 1.18 -6.81 6.94
CA ARG A 170 2.44 -6.93 7.70
C ARG A 170 2.55 -8.37 8.18
N ILE A 171 3.68 -9.03 7.90
CA ILE A 171 3.92 -10.42 8.27
C ILE A 171 5.13 -10.46 9.18
N ILE A 172 5.04 -11.18 10.29
CA ILE A 172 6.16 -11.45 11.19
C ILE A 172 6.28 -12.96 11.33
N THR A 173 7.46 -13.48 11.05
CA THR A 173 7.76 -14.90 11.08
C THR A 173 8.94 -15.15 12.00
N GLY A 174 8.79 -16.05 12.97
CA GLY A 174 9.88 -16.56 13.80
C GLY A 174 10.24 -17.98 13.41
N GLY A 175 11.51 -18.32 13.45
CA GLY A 175 11.96 -19.67 13.11
C GLY A 175 13.24 -20.10 13.82
N ILE A 176 13.42 -21.42 13.83
CA ILE A 176 14.59 -22.10 14.35
C ILE A 176 15.14 -22.99 13.23
N LYS A 177 16.45 -22.96 13.03
CA LYS A 177 17.16 -23.83 12.09
C LYS A 177 18.17 -24.67 12.87
N LEU A 178 18.02 -25.98 12.79
CA LEU A 178 18.97 -26.96 13.31
C LEU A 178 19.65 -27.66 12.15
N THR A 179 20.96 -27.90 12.28
CA THR A 179 21.76 -28.68 11.32
C THR A 179 22.40 -29.81 12.11
N PHE A 180 22.17 -31.04 11.67
CA PHE A 180 22.68 -32.26 12.26
C PHE A 180 23.85 -32.82 11.49
#